data_15489fa416bcae57fa91b4c72376ec56
#
_entry.id   15489fa416bcae57fa91b4c72376ec56
#
_cell.length_a   1.000
_cell.length_b   1.000
_cell.length_c   1.000
_cell.angle_alpha   90.00
_cell.angle_beta   90.00
_cell.angle_gamma   90.00
#
_symmetry.space_group_name_H-M   'P 1'
#
loop_
_entity.id
_entity.type
_entity.pdbx_description
1 polymer ?
#
loop_
_entity_poly.entity_id
_entity_poly.type
_entity_poly.pdbx_seq_one_letter_code
_entity_poly.pdbx_strand_id
1 'polypeptide(L)'
;MNFINGALAIALLVLCNAAWSQSAPAGDAADGKRAYLADGCFICHGRAGQGGAMNYPAPPLAQMGYSAEVLKTILRAGLNDMPAYAEAVLSDKDVADIHAYLRVLPGRRDAKDIPLLNQ
;
A
#
# COMPACT_ATOMS: atom_id res chain seq x y z
N MET A 1 13.26 -1.67 -56.59
CA MET A 1 13.44 -1.13 -55.24
C MET A 1 12.18 -1.46 -54.45
N ASN A 2 12.29 -2.37 -53.48
CA ASN A 2 11.15 -3.03 -52.85
C ASN A 2 10.67 -2.25 -51.64
N PHE A 3 9.60 -1.48 -51.78
CA PHE A 3 8.94 -0.74 -50.69
C PHE A 3 8.18 -1.63 -49.67
N ILE A 4 8.11 -2.95 -49.96
CA ILE A 4 7.34 -3.91 -49.12
C ILE A 4 8.09 -4.28 -47.81
N ASN A 5 9.43 -4.22 -47.83
CA ASN A 5 10.23 -4.62 -46.61
C ASN A 5 10.24 -3.59 -45.51
N GLY A 6 9.91 -2.34 -45.78
CA GLY A 6 9.85 -1.28 -44.75
C GLY A 6 8.62 -1.33 -43.86
N ALA A 7 7.49 -1.75 -44.43
CA ALA A 7 6.22 -1.79 -43.68
C ALA A 7 6.17 -2.95 -42.65
N LEU A 8 6.82 -4.08 -42.93
CA LEU A 8 6.86 -5.23 -42.04
C LEU A 8 7.73 -4.96 -40.79
N ALA A 9 8.82 -4.21 -40.97
CA ALA A 9 9.74 -3.89 -39.84
C ALA A 9 9.11 -2.91 -38.83
N ILE A 10 8.27 -1.98 -39.32
CA ILE A 10 7.59 -1.01 -38.43
C ILE A 10 6.47 -1.68 -37.64
N ALA A 11 5.76 -2.64 -38.23
CA ALA A 11 4.68 -3.37 -37.56
C ALA A 11 5.19 -4.25 -36.39
N LEU A 12 6.39 -4.82 -36.53
CA LEU A 12 7.02 -5.62 -35.45
C LEU A 12 7.49 -4.78 -34.25
N LEU A 13 7.90 -3.52 -34.47
CA LEU A 13 8.35 -2.63 -33.41
C LEU A 13 7.20 -2.09 -32.55
N VAL A 14 5.99 -1.98 -33.09
CA VAL A 14 4.81 -1.49 -32.34
C VAL A 14 4.25 -2.57 -31.41
N LEU A 15 4.42 -3.85 -31.72
CA LEU A 15 3.92 -4.96 -30.89
C LEU A 15 4.76 -5.22 -29.64
N CYS A 16 6.02 -4.76 -29.57
CA CYS A 16 6.89 -4.97 -28.42
C CYS A 16 6.61 -4.03 -27.24
N ASN A 17 5.84 -2.95 -27.41
CA ASN A 17 5.62 -1.96 -26.35
C ASN A 17 4.37 -2.21 -25.49
N ALA A 18 3.57 -3.23 -25.79
CA ALA A 18 2.33 -3.52 -25.06
C ALA A 18 2.51 -4.42 -23.82
N ALA A 19 3.73 -4.90 -23.54
CA ALA A 19 3.94 -5.96 -22.55
C ALA A 19 4.40 -5.47 -21.15
N TRP A 20 4.48 -4.17 -20.88
CA TRP A 20 5.13 -3.67 -19.65
C TRP A 20 4.19 -2.93 -18.70
N SER A 21 2.91 -3.02 -18.86
CA SER A 21 1.97 -2.52 -17.86
C SER A 21 1.40 -3.69 -17.05
N GLN A 22 2.25 -4.43 -16.36
CA GLN A 22 1.80 -5.27 -15.26
C GLN A 22 1.60 -4.35 -14.06
N SER A 23 0.38 -3.85 -13.89
CA SER A 23 -0.03 -3.31 -12.60
C SER A 23 0.20 -4.41 -11.56
N ALA A 24 0.90 -4.08 -10.47
CA ALA A 24 1.03 -4.98 -9.35
C ALA A 24 -0.35 -5.53 -8.97
N PRO A 25 -0.49 -6.82 -8.66
CA PRO A 25 -1.78 -7.39 -8.31
C PRO A 25 -2.40 -6.58 -7.17
N ALA A 26 -3.68 -6.26 -7.30
CA ALA A 26 -4.41 -5.61 -6.24
C ALA A 26 -4.36 -6.51 -5.00
N GLY A 27 -3.92 -5.97 -3.85
CA GLY A 27 -3.81 -6.73 -2.61
C GLY A 27 -5.18 -7.16 -2.08
N ASP A 28 -5.19 -8.21 -1.27
CA ASP A 28 -6.37 -8.70 -0.56
C ASP A 28 -6.46 -8.07 0.85
N ALA A 29 -7.56 -7.38 1.13
CA ALA A 29 -7.74 -6.68 2.40
C ALA A 29 -7.91 -7.62 3.61
N ALA A 30 -8.44 -8.84 3.42
CA ALA A 30 -8.58 -9.81 4.51
C ALA A 30 -7.22 -10.40 4.88
N ASP A 31 -6.41 -10.73 3.89
CA ASP A 31 -5.03 -11.17 4.08
C ASP A 31 -4.19 -10.04 4.69
N GLY A 32 -4.37 -8.81 4.21
CA GLY A 32 -3.71 -7.62 4.76
C GLY A 32 -4.04 -7.36 6.22
N LYS A 33 -5.28 -7.58 6.65
CA LYS A 33 -5.64 -7.51 8.07
C LYS A 33 -4.89 -8.57 8.89
N ARG A 34 -4.76 -9.79 8.38
CA ARG A 34 -4.02 -10.85 9.07
C ARG A 34 -2.54 -10.48 9.21
N ALA A 35 -1.89 -10.04 8.13
CA ALA A 35 -0.49 -9.61 8.14
C ALA A 35 -0.28 -8.41 9.06
N TYR A 36 -1.12 -7.37 8.97
CA TYR A 36 -1.08 -6.19 9.83
C TYR A 36 -1.10 -6.52 11.33
N LEU A 37 -1.89 -7.52 11.71
CA LEU A 37 -1.97 -7.97 13.10
C LEU A 37 -0.82 -8.92 13.46
N ALA A 38 -0.42 -9.81 12.58
CA ALA A 38 0.65 -10.77 12.83
C ALA A 38 2.02 -10.10 12.97
N ASP A 39 2.31 -9.10 12.13
CA ASP A 39 3.58 -8.37 12.13
C ASP A 39 3.63 -7.21 13.13
N GLY A 40 2.59 -7.06 13.97
CA GLY A 40 2.60 -6.13 15.09
C GLY A 40 2.38 -4.66 14.73
N CYS A 41 2.00 -4.32 13.50
CA CYS A 41 1.74 -2.94 13.08
C CYS A 41 0.74 -2.22 13.99
N PHE A 42 -0.25 -2.97 14.49
CA PHE A 42 -1.30 -2.46 15.37
C PHE A 42 -0.79 -1.97 16.73
N ILE A 43 0.39 -2.41 17.16
CA ILE A 43 0.96 -2.04 18.48
C ILE A 43 1.17 -0.53 18.52
N CYS A 44 1.71 0.06 17.47
CA CYS A 44 1.96 1.50 17.36
C CYS A 44 0.83 2.25 16.64
N HIS A 45 0.27 1.64 15.58
CA HIS A 45 -0.69 2.31 14.70
C HIS A 45 -2.16 2.04 15.04
N GLY A 46 -2.42 1.21 16.07
CA GLY A 46 -3.77 0.85 16.50
C GLY A 46 -4.45 -0.19 15.60
N ARG A 47 -5.41 -0.94 16.16
CA ARG A 47 -6.07 -2.06 15.46
C ARG A 47 -6.88 -1.65 14.23
N ALA A 48 -7.35 -0.41 14.19
CA ALA A 48 -8.06 0.18 13.08
C ALA A 48 -7.21 1.22 12.32
N GLY A 49 -5.90 1.19 12.46
CA GLY A 49 -5.01 2.14 11.82
C GLY A 49 -5.25 3.59 12.23
N GLN A 50 -5.82 3.81 13.42
CA GLN A 50 -6.17 5.15 13.92
C GLN A 50 -4.97 5.98 14.36
N GLY A 51 -3.79 5.36 14.53
CA GLY A 51 -2.59 5.98 15.06
C GLY A 51 -2.63 6.18 16.56
N GLY A 52 -1.52 6.68 17.12
CA GLY A 52 -1.42 7.12 18.51
C GLY A 52 -1.64 6.03 19.56
N ALA A 53 -1.50 4.75 19.20
CA ALA A 53 -1.59 3.66 20.15
C ALA A 53 -0.37 3.67 21.10
N MET A 54 -0.60 3.25 22.33
CA MET A 54 0.38 3.34 23.42
C MET A 54 0.85 4.80 23.64
N ASN A 55 2.01 4.99 24.18
CA ASN A 55 2.57 6.34 24.45
C ASN A 55 3.38 6.90 23.27
N TYR A 56 3.06 6.47 22.04
CA TYR A 56 3.83 6.81 20.85
C TYR A 56 3.00 7.58 19.84
N PRO A 57 3.51 8.70 19.28
CA PRO A 57 2.77 9.50 18.29
C PRO A 57 2.80 8.89 16.89
N ALA A 58 2.52 7.59 16.77
CA ALA A 58 2.45 6.94 15.47
C ALA A 58 1.32 7.55 14.60
N PRO A 59 1.56 7.82 13.33
CA PRO A 59 0.57 8.43 12.46
C PRO A 59 -0.61 7.48 12.19
N PRO A 60 -1.81 8.03 11.91
CA PRO A 60 -2.92 7.22 11.42
C PRO A 60 -2.59 6.66 10.03
N LEU A 61 -2.96 5.40 9.81
CA LEU A 61 -2.75 4.70 8.54
C LEU A 61 -4.06 4.43 7.78
N ALA A 62 -5.21 4.50 8.48
CA ALA A 62 -6.51 4.31 7.84
C ALA A 62 -6.71 5.33 6.72
N GLN A 63 -7.12 4.86 5.53
CA GLN A 63 -7.31 5.65 4.32
C GLN A 63 -6.06 6.44 3.89
N MET A 64 -4.86 5.92 4.17
CA MET A 64 -3.62 6.55 3.75
C MET A 64 -3.60 6.82 2.23
N GLY A 65 -3.07 7.97 1.84
CA GLY A 65 -3.00 8.40 0.44
C GLY A 65 -1.83 7.84 -0.36
N TYR A 66 -0.92 7.08 0.28
CA TYR A 66 0.26 6.53 -0.38
C TYR A 66 -0.09 5.34 -1.27
N SER A 67 0.69 5.15 -2.33
CA SER A 67 0.64 3.92 -3.12
C SER A 67 1.29 2.74 -2.36
N ALA A 68 1.02 1.51 -2.80
CA ALA A 68 1.66 0.31 -2.24
C ALA A 68 3.19 0.37 -2.38
N GLU A 69 3.71 0.95 -3.46
CA GLU A 69 5.16 1.09 -3.66
C GLU A 69 5.80 2.07 -2.67
N VAL A 70 5.13 3.18 -2.36
CA VAL A 70 5.59 4.12 -1.33
C VAL A 70 5.54 3.46 0.04
N LEU A 71 4.46 2.75 0.35
CA LEU A 71 4.36 1.97 1.60
C LEU A 71 5.49 0.95 1.69
N LYS A 72 5.77 0.20 0.63
CA LYS A 72 6.87 -0.75 0.57
C LYS A 72 8.22 -0.08 0.88
N THR A 73 8.50 1.04 0.24
CA THR A 73 9.73 1.79 0.48
C THR A 73 9.90 2.18 1.94
N ILE A 74 8.84 2.69 2.56
CA ILE A 74 8.83 3.07 3.98
C ILE A 74 9.08 1.84 4.87
N LEU A 75 8.39 0.74 4.61
CA LEU A 75 8.53 -0.49 5.40
C LEU A 75 9.93 -1.12 5.27
N ARG A 76 10.55 -1.06 4.08
CA ARG A 76 11.91 -1.58 3.87
C ARG A 76 13.00 -0.71 4.52
N ALA A 77 12.80 0.60 4.55
CA ALA A 77 13.76 1.52 5.14
C ALA A 77 13.63 1.61 6.67
N GLY A 78 12.44 1.43 7.21
CA GLY A 78 12.09 1.91 8.55
C GLY A 78 11.98 3.42 8.57
N LEU A 79 11.32 3.99 9.55
CA LEU A 79 11.22 5.44 9.69
C LEU A 79 11.10 5.83 11.17
N ASN A 80 12.05 6.62 11.67
CA ASN A 80 12.18 6.95 13.08
C ASN A 80 12.27 5.66 13.92
N ASP A 81 11.34 5.44 14.84
CA ASP A 81 11.32 4.23 15.70
C ASP A 81 10.54 3.07 15.09
N MET A 82 9.99 3.22 13.88
CA MET A 82 9.37 2.12 13.15
C MET A 82 10.47 1.19 12.62
N PRO A 83 10.45 -0.11 12.92
CA PRO A 83 11.46 -1.03 12.44
C PRO A 83 11.41 -1.19 10.91
N ALA A 84 12.54 -1.50 10.31
CA ALA A 84 12.62 -1.94 8.93
C ALA A 84 12.19 -3.41 8.83
N TYR A 85 11.35 -3.73 7.85
CA TYR A 85 10.88 -5.09 7.57
C TYR A 85 11.60 -5.63 6.32
N ALA A 86 12.44 -6.62 6.48
CA ALA A 86 13.04 -7.34 5.35
C ALA A 86 11.98 -8.14 4.59
N GLU A 87 12.20 -8.36 3.29
CA GLU A 87 11.26 -9.12 2.44
C GLU A 87 11.02 -10.55 2.94
N ALA A 88 12.03 -11.16 3.57
CA ALA A 88 11.91 -12.49 4.18
C ALA A 88 10.95 -12.53 5.39
N VAL A 89 10.67 -11.38 6.01
CA VAL A 89 9.76 -11.25 7.16
C VAL A 89 8.38 -10.79 6.69
N LEU A 90 8.33 -9.79 5.82
CA LEU A 90 7.11 -9.20 5.27
C LEU A 90 7.24 -9.17 3.75
N SER A 91 6.61 -10.10 3.05
CA SER A 91 6.73 -10.21 1.60
C SER A 91 6.12 -9.00 0.88
N ASP A 92 6.48 -8.80 -0.38
CA ASP A 92 5.88 -7.75 -1.22
C ASP A 92 4.37 -7.97 -1.42
N LYS A 93 3.92 -9.24 -1.40
CA LYS A 93 2.51 -9.58 -1.40
C LYS A 93 1.83 -9.09 -0.11
N ASP A 94 2.41 -9.37 1.05
CA ASP A 94 1.85 -8.92 2.33
C ASP A 94 1.78 -7.38 2.40
N VAL A 95 2.77 -6.68 1.86
CA VAL A 95 2.74 -5.21 1.75
C VAL A 95 1.57 -4.74 0.89
N ALA A 96 1.34 -5.36 -0.27
CA ALA A 96 0.20 -5.02 -1.14
C ALA A 96 -1.14 -5.32 -0.44
N ASP A 97 -1.23 -6.42 0.27
CA ASP A 97 -2.42 -6.82 1.03
C ASP A 97 -2.69 -5.86 2.20
N ILE A 98 -1.65 -5.51 2.98
CA ILE A 98 -1.75 -4.50 4.04
C ILE A 98 -2.19 -3.15 3.47
N HIS A 99 -1.64 -2.73 2.34
CA HIS A 99 -2.08 -1.51 1.68
C HIS A 99 -3.57 -1.57 1.34
N ALA A 100 -4.05 -2.67 0.75
CA ALA A 100 -5.48 -2.87 0.47
C ALA A 100 -6.33 -2.80 1.74
N TYR A 101 -5.90 -3.43 2.83
CA TYR A 101 -6.58 -3.38 4.13
C TYR A 101 -6.67 -1.94 4.67
N LEU A 102 -5.57 -1.20 4.69
CA LEU A 102 -5.56 0.17 5.21
C LEU A 102 -6.44 1.13 4.40
N ARG A 103 -6.62 0.86 3.11
CA ARG A 103 -7.50 1.64 2.23
C ARG A 103 -8.99 1.45 2.50
N VAL A 104 -9.41 0.28 2.99
CA VAL A 104 -10.82 0.00 3.31
C VAL A 104 -11.20 0.31 4.74
N LEU A 105 -10.24 0.61 5.60
CA LEU A 105 -10.53 1.02 6.97
C LEU A 105 -11.28 2.35 6.99
N PRO A 106 -12.25 2.51 7.91
CA PRO A 106 -12.89 3.80 8.10
C PRO A 106 -11.86 4.83 8.59
N GLY A 107 -11.81 5.99 7.95
CA GLY A 107 -10.99 7.10 8.38
C GLY A 107 -11.47 7.70 9.72
N ARG A 108 -10.74 8.68 10.21
CA ARG A 108 -11.16 9.47 11.36
C ARG A 108 -12.48 10.18 11.06
N ARG A 109 -13.41 10.14 12.00
CA ARG A 109 -14.62 10.98 11.92
C ARG A 109 -14.23 12.44 12.18
N ASP A 110 -14.82 13.34 11.44
CA ASP A 110 -14.72 14.76 11.73
C ASP A 110 -15.37 15.07 13.09
N ALA A 111 -14.85 16.07 13.80
CA ALA A 111 -15.40 16.48 15.10
C ALA A 111 -16.90 16.84 15.01
N LYS A 112 -17.34 17.46 13.91
CA LYS A 112 -18.74 17.76 13.62
C LYS A 112 -19.67 16.55 13.59
N ASP A 113 -19.12 15.35 13.28
CA ASP A 113 -19.86 14.11 13.15
C ASP A 113 -19.86 13.28 14.46
N ILE A 114 -19.33 13.87 15.54
CA ILE A 114 -19.30 13.27 16.87
C ILE A 114 -20.30 14.01 17.77
N PRO A 115 -21.50 13.42 18.04
CA PRO A 115 -22.57 14.14 18.77
C PRO A 115 -22.12 14.70 20.13
N LEU A 116 -21.25 13.99 20.85
CA LEU A 116 -20.74 14.41 22.15
C LEU A 116 -19.85 15.65 22.11
N LEU A 117 -19.29 16.01 20.97
CA LEU A 117 -18.46 17.21 20.81
C LEU A 117 -19.25 18.43 20.35
N ASN A 118 -20.55 18.26 20.00
CA ASN A 118 -21.40 19.30 19.43
C ASN A 118 -22.58 19.65 20.39
N GLN A 119 -22.38 19.50 21.69
CA GLN A 119 -23.35 19.87 22.76
C GLN A 119 -23.12 21.30 23.22
#